data_ef0740482e17655d9ac5f894ef66caff
#
_entry.id   ef0740482e17655d9ac5f894ef66caff
#
_cell.length_a   1.000
_cell.length_b   1.000
_cell.length_c   1.000
_cell.angle_alpha   90.00
_cell.angle_beta   90.00
_cell.angle_gamma   90.00
#
_symmetry.space_group_name_H-M   'P 1'
#
loop_
_entity.id
_entity.type
_entity.pdbx_description
1 polymer ?
#
loop_
_entity_poly.entity_id
_entity_poly.type
_entity_poly.pdbx_seq_one_letter_code
_entity_poly.pdbx_strand_id
1 'polypeptide(L)'
;MDPGTHAHPWHYYLGLLAYSSSGGLTWTEGVVLALAAVGGVSAWAPPRASGLSRAASREFWTRFLTCNAVIATTIFSAIPYKTPWNLLPFYVGVIVVAGIGVSTIVQTMPSRVVRGALTTALVIASGHLGWQAWRASVTYPADPRNPYVYAQTVPDAVRMATRIRELAALHPDGARMQVSVIAPPHEQWPLPWYLRTMPHVGYWTAAGDALALQAPVIVASTDQTGVLDRALGDGYVSEFFGLRPEVLLTLYIERGLWERFLARVAWVGPVEPPKLKHDDASRASSTSSGADERPGPEPLRFRALGSEVGYIWRERVLVLPSRRHRRRQRELES
;
A
#
# COMPACT_ATOMS: atom_id res chain seq x y z
N MET A 1 -18.40 -9.99 13.92
CA MET A 1 -18.11 -8.70 13.26
C MET A 1 -18.92 -7.65 13.99
N ASP A 2 -18.27 -6.67 14.54
CA ASP A 2 -18.95 -5.55 15.18
C ASP A 2 -19.69 -4.74 14.11
N PRO A 3 -21.03 -4.60 14.17
CA PRO A 3 -21.81 -3.89 13.16
C PRO A 3 -21.48 -2.39 13.07
N GLY A 4 -20.71 -1.85 14.04
CA GLY A 4 -20.32 -0.43 14.08
C GLY A 4 -19.16 -0.04 13.13
N THR A 5 -18.26 -0.97 12.79
CA THR A 5 -16.99 -0.67 12.10
C THR A 5 -17.18 -0.20 10.64
N HIS A 6 -18.31 -0.51 10.00
CA HIS A 6 -18.59 -0.20 8.60
C HIS A 6 -19.80 0.73 8.41
N ALA A 7 -20.36 1.24 9.50
CA ALA A 7 -21.47 2.18 9.45
C ALA A 7 -20.95 3.59 9.14
N HIS A 8 -21.22 4.06 7.94
CA HIS A 8 -20.86 5.40 7.49
C HIS A 8 -22.09 6.23 7.11
N PRO A 9 -22.03 7.58 7.21
CA PRO A 9 -23.12 8.46 6.85
C PRO A 9 -23.46 8.34 5.35
N TRP A 10 -24.68 8.75 4.97
CA TRP A 10 -25.14 8.64 3.59
C TRP A 10 -24.24 9.35 2.56
N HIS A 11 -23.60 10.44 2.93
CA HIS A 11 -22.71 11.22 2.06
C HIS A 11 -21.28 10.69 1.97
N TYR A 12 -20.97 9.55 2.59
CA TYR A 12 -19.62 8.99 2.65
C TYR A 12 -18.95 8.90 1.28
N TYR A 13 -19.60 8.29 0.28
CA TYR A 13 -19.02 8.15 -1.05
C TYR A 13 -18.82 9.47 -1.79
N LEU A 14 -19.77 10.40 -1.63
CA LEU A 14 -19.65 11.73 -2.24
C LEU A 14 -18.48 12.50 -1.62
N GLY A 15 -18.30 12.40 -0.30
CA GLY A 15 -17.15 12.98 0.40
C GLY A 15 -15.85 12.36 -0.07
N LEU A 16 -15.80 11.03 -0.19
CA LEU A 16 -14.63 10.28 -0.67
C LEU A 16 -14.19 10.75 -2.07
N LEU A 17 -15.14 10.92 -2.99
CA LEU A 17 -14.88 11.37 -4.36
C LEU A 17 -14.60 12.88 -4.45
N ALA A 18 -15.31 13.70 -3.67
CA ALA A 18 -15.13 15.15 -3.74
C ALA A 18 -13.73 15.56 -3.23
N TYR A 19 -13.41 15.16 -2.01
CA TYR A 19 -12.13 15.45 -1.39
C TYR A 19 -11.92 14.61 -0.15
N SER A 20 -10.78 13.93 -0.08
CA SER A 20 -10.32 13.19 1.10
C SER A 20 -8.89 13.59 1.43
N SER A 21 -8.59 13.78 2.72
CA SER A 21 -7.25 14.11 3.21
C SER A 21 -6.95 13.32 4.48
N SER A 22 -5.82 12.64 4.50
CA SER A 22 -5.34 11.87 5.64
C SER A 22 -3.81 11.89 5.68
N GLY A 23 -3.21 12.22 6.84
CA GLY A 23 -1.76 12.16 7.07
C GLY A 23 -0.92 12.89 6.01
N GLY A 24 -1.40 14.05 5.52
CA GLY A 24 -0.71 14.85 4.49
C GLY A 24 -0.90 14.39 3.06
N LEU A 25 -1.64 13.29 2.82
CA LEU A 25 -2.04 12.85 1.48
C LEU A 25 -3.42 13.37 1.15
N THR A 26 -3.57 13.88 -0.08
CA THR A 26 -4.85 14.39 -0.59
C THR A 26 -5.28 13.61 -1.82
N TRP A 27 -6.61 13.38 -1.91
CA TRP A 27 -7.26 12.65 -2.98
C TRP A 27 -8.50 13.40 -3.40
N THR A 28 -8.74 13.55 -4.69
CA THR A 28 -9.93 14.24 -5.20
C THR A 28 -10.29 13.78 -6.59
N GLU A 29 -11.55 13.48 -6.78
CA GLU A 29 -12.18 13.21 -8.07
C GLU A 29 -13.30 14.23 -8.34
N GLY A 30 -13.24 15.38 -7.66
CA GLY A 30 -14.22 16.44 -7.73
C GLY A 30 -14.46 16.96 -9.14
N VAL A 31 -13.44 16.92 -10.02
CA VAL A 31 -13.60 17.26 -11.43
C VAL A 31 -14.58 16.31 -12.15
N VAL A 32 -14.57 15.03 -11.83
CA VAL A 32 -15.50 14.04 -12.40
C VAL A 32 -16.91 14.33 -11.92
N LEU A 33 -17.10 14.63 -10.62
CA LEU A 33 -18.40 14.99 -10.05
C LEU A 33 -18.95 16.28 -10.68
N ALA A 34 -18.12 17.30 -10.84
CA ALA A 34 -18.52 18.55 -11.47
C ALA A 34 -18.96 18.36 -12.93
N LEU A 35 -18.19 17.60 -13.70
CA LEU A 35 -18.54 17.26 -15.09
C LEU A 35 -19.80 16.39 -15.16
N ALA A 36 -19.99 15.45 -14.23
CA ALA A 36 -21.20 14.64 -14.14
C ALA A 36 -22.44 15.50 -13.82
N ALA A 37 -22.30 16.50 -12.94
CA ALA A 37 -23.38 17.44 -12.67
C ALA A 37 -23.78 18.21 -13.92
N VAL A 38 -22.82 18.71 -14.70
CA VAL A 38 -23.10 19.37 -16.00
C VAL A 38 -23.76 18.41 -16.98
N GLY A 39 -23.26 17.17 -17.10
CA GLY A 39 -23.85 16.13 -17.95
C GLY A 39 -25.29 15.80 -17.55
N GLY A 40 -25.52 15.62 -16.25
CA GLY A 40 -26.84 15.36 -15.69
C GLY A 40 -27.84 16.48 -15.98
N VAL A 41 -27.47 17.74 -15.70
CA VAL A 41 -28.33 18.90 -16.01
C VAL A 41 -28.60 18.99 -17.51
N SER A 42 -27.62 18.70 -18.36
CA SER A 42 -27.78 18.77 -19.82
C SER A 42 -28.80 17.74 -20.38
N ALA A 43 -29.09 16.68 -19.61
CA ALA A 43 -30.09 15.67 -20.01
C ALA A 43 -31.51 16.23 -20.16
N TRP A 44 -31.82 17.32 -19.45
CA TRP A 44 -33.13 17.99 -19.49
C TRP A 44 -33.07 19.34 -20.22
N ALA A 45 -31.94 19.70 -20.82
CA ALA A 45 -31.87 20.89 -21.64
C ALA A 45 -32.67 20.70 -22.95
N PRO A 46 -33.31 21.75 -23.47
CA PRO A 46 -34.09 21.66 -24.73
C PRO A 46 -33.17 21.21 -25.88
N PRO A 47 -33.67 20.33 -26.78
CA PRO A 47 -32.89 19.81 -27.87
C PRO A 47 -32.40 20.92 -28.82
N ARG A 48 -31.13 20.97 -29.12
CA ARG A 48 -30.61 21.81 -30.18
C ARG A 48 -31.01 21.22 -31.52
N ALA A 49 -31.44 22.08 -32.45
CA ALA A 49 -31.92 21.72 -33.78
C ALA A 49 -30.93 20.87 -34.58
N SER A 50 -31.01 19.57 -34.45
CA SER A 50 -30.28 18.55 -35.23
C SER A 50 -31.25 17.39 -35.45
N GLY A 51 -31.41 16.92 -36.64
CA GLY A 51 -32.32 15.91 -37.17
C GLY A 51 -33.07 15.04 -36.16
N LEU A 52 -34.41 15.14 -36.15
CA LEU A 52 -35.36 14.65 -35.14
C LEU A 52 -35.06 13.22 -34.60
N SER A 53 -34.67 12.29 -35.42
CA SER A 53 -34.46 10.88 -35.03
C SER A 53 -33.20 10.66 -34.16
N ARG A 54 -32.05 11.26 -34.52
CA ARG A 54 -30.80 11.12 -33.72
C ARG A 54 -30.86 11.92 -32.41
N ALA A 55 -31.57 13.04 -32.43
CA ALA A 55 -31.77 13.87 -31.24
C ALA A 55 -32.59 13.12 -30.18
N ALA A 56 -33.65 12.47 -30.57
CA ALA A 56 -34.51 11.68 -29.67
C ALA A 56 -33.77 10.51 -29.02
N SER A 57 -33.01 9.75 -29.80
CA SER A 57 -32.18 8.64 -29.27
C SER A 57 -31.11 9.13 -28.30
N ARG A 58 -30.41 10.23 -28.62
CA ARG A 58 -29.41 10.81 -27.74
C ARG A 58 -30.00 11.30 -26.43
N GLU A 59 -31.16 11.96 -26.48
CA GLU A 59 -31.86 12.46 -25.31
C GLU A 59 -32.32 11.30 -24.39
N PHE A 60 -32.88 10.26 -24.98
CA PHE A 60 -33.27 9.04 -24.24
C PHE A 60 -32.11 8.44 -23.51
N TRP A 61 -30.97 8.17 -24.20
CA TRP A 61 -29.83 7.56 -23.58
C TRP A 61 -29.16 8.45 -22.53
N THR A 62 -29.09 9.76 -22.75
CA THR A 62 -28.55 10.71 -21.76
C THR A 62 -29.39 10.72 -20.49
N ARG A 63 -30.70 10.77 -20.59
CA ARG A 63 -31.61 10.69 -19.45
C ARG A 63 -31.55 9.35 -18.74
N PHE A 64 -31.56 8.26 -19.49
CA PHE A 64 -31.44 6.91 -18.96
C PHE A 64 -30.16 6.73 -18.14
N LEU A 65 -29.00 7.08 -18.70
CA LEU A 65 -27.71 6.97 -18.03
C LEU A 65 -27.64 7.87 -16.78
N THR A 66 -28.18 9.09 -16.87
CA THR A 66 -28.21 10.00 -15.72
C THR A 66 -29.12 9.47 -14.61
N CYS A 67 -30.33 9.01 -14.95
CA CYS A 67 -31.20 8.39 -13.96
C CYS A 67 -30.59 7.16 -13.33
N ASN A 68 -29.96 6.30 -14.14
CA ASN A 68 -29.26 5.11 -13.63
C ASN A 68 -28.15 5.49 -12.65
N ALA A 69 -27.28 6.45 -13.01
CA ALA A 69 -26.21 6.92 -12.13
C ALA A 69 -26.76 7.51 -10.82
N VAL A 70 -27.81 8.34 -10.89
CA VAL A 70 -28.43 8.94 -9.70
C VAL A 70 -29.06 7.88 -8.81
N ILE A 71 -29.88 6.99 -9.38
CA ILE A 71 -30.56 5.92 -8.62
C ILE A 71 -29.53 5.01 -7.95
N ALA A 72 -28.52 4.54 -8.69
CA ALA A 72 -27.49 3.69 -8.14
C ALA A 72 -26.70 4.40 -7.02
N THR A 73 -26.26 5.64 -7.23
CA THR A 73 -25.60 6.45 -6.19
C THR A 73 -26.46 6.59 -4.94
N THR A 74 -27.77 6.85 -5.11
CA THR A 74 -28.71 7.00 -3.99
C THR A 74 -28.86 5.69 -3.22
N ILE A 75 -29.05 4.56 -3.92
CA ILE A 75 -29.18 3.23 -3.28
C ILE A 75 -27.94 2.90 -2.46
N PHE A 76 -26.73 2.99 -3.05
CA PHE A 76 -25.49 2.69 -2.33
C PHE A 76 -25.23 3.69 -1.20
N SER A 77 -25.65 4.94 -1.33
CA SER A 77 -25.53 5.94 -0.27
C SER A 77 -26.51 5.70 0.89
N ALA A 78 -27.68 5.12 0.61
CA ALA A 78 -28.69 4.81 1.64
C ALA A 78 -28.29 3.61 2.52
N ILE A 79 -27.52 2.64 1.99
CA ILE A 79 -27.09 1.46 2.73
C ILE A 79 -26.09 1.88 3.81
N PRO A 80 -26.34 1.58 5.12
CA PRO A 80 -25.43 1.98 6.21
C PRO A 80 -24.04 1.34 6.09
N TYR A 81 -24.00 0.04 5.72
CA TYR A 81 -22.74 -0.69 5.54
C TYR A 81 -22.02 -0.23 4.27
N LYS A 82 -20.86 0.41 4.42
CA LYS A 82 -20.10 0.99 3.32
C LYS A 82 -18.67 0.50 3.31
N THR A 83 -18.20 0.10 2.14
CA THR A 83 -16.80 -0.23 1.87
C THR A 83 -16.33 0.51 0.62
N PRO A 84 -15.05 0.85 0.48
CA PRO A 84 -14.56 1.64 -0.66
C PRO A 84 -14.89 1.04 -2.03
N TRP A 85 -14.85 -0.30 -2.18
CA TRP A 85 -15.15 -0.95 -3.46
C TRP A 85 -16.63 -0.94 -3.86
N ASN A 86 -17.55 -0.72 -2.93
CA ASN A 86 -18.97 -0.55 -3.22
C ASN A 86 -19.28 0.75 -4.00
N LEU A 87 -18.27 1.59 -4.17
CA LEU A 87 -18.33 2.78 -5.02
C LEU A 87 -18.31 2.40 -6.51
N LEU A 88 -17.61 1.35 -6.91
CA LEU A 88 -17.37 1.00 -8.31
C LEU A 88 -18.67 0.82 -9.15
N PRO A 89 -19.72 0.11 -8.68
CA PRO A 89 -20.93 -0.12 -9.49
C PRO A 89 -21.63 1.16 -9.94
N PHE A 90 -21.67 2.20 -9.12
CA PHE A 90 -22.33 3.46 -9.49
C PHE A 90 -21.38 4.50 -10.06
N TYR A 91 -20.09 4.46 -9.69
CA TYR A 91 -19.10 5.43 -10.13
C TYR A 91 -18.84 5.34 -11.64
N VAL A 92 -18.89 4.14 -12.22
CA VAL A 92 -18.85 3.96 -13.68
C VAL A 92 -19.94 4.77 -14.37
N GLY A 93 -21.17 4.74 -13.84
CA GLY A 93 -22.27 5.56 -14.33
C GLY A 93 -21.99 7.07 -14.24
N VAL A 94 -21.42 7.51 -13.11
CA VAL A 94 -21.02 8.92 -12.90
C VAL A 94 -19.96 9.34 -13.91
N ILE A 95 -18.95 8.50 -14.19
CA ILE A 95 -17.91 8.78 -15.21
C ILE A 95 -18.53 8.92 -16.61
N VAL A 96 -19.46 8.05 -16.98
CA VAL A 96 -20.13 8.14 -18.28
C VAL A 96 -20.91 9.46 -18.41
N VAL A 97 -21.66 9.84 -17.36
CA VAL A 97 -22.38 11.13 -17.32
C VAL A 97 -21.42 12.32 -17.34
N ALA A 98 -20.25 12.22 -16.69
CA ALA A 98 -19.18 13.23 -16.79
C ALA A 98 -18.69 13.40 -18.24
N GLY A 99 -18.53 12.31 -19.00
CA GLY A 99 -18.22 12.34 -20.43
C GLY A 99 -19.27 13.08 -21.26
N ILE A 100 -20.56 12.93 -20.91
CA ILE A 100 -21.64 13.72 -21.52
C ILE A 100 -21.45 15.20 -21.17
N GLY A 101 -21.09 15.52 -19.92
CA GLY A 101 -20.79 16.88 -19.47
C GLY A 101 -19.67 17.54 -20.29
N VAL A 102 -18.55 16.84 -20.47
CA VAL A 102 -17.44 17.28 -21.33
C VAL A 102 -17.93 17.59 -22.74
N SER A 103 -18.66 16.66 -23.35
CA SER A 103 -19.22 16.84 -24.71
C SER A 103 -20.12 18.07 -24.77
N THR A 104 -20.97 18.27 -23.78
CA THR A 104 -21.88 19.43 -23.70
C THR A 104 -21.13 20.73 -23.61
N ILE A 105 -20.13 20.83 -22.71
CA ILE A 105 -19.32 22.04 -22.54
C ILE A 105 -18.58 22.38 -23.84
N VAL A 106 -17.89 21.41 -24.44
CA VAL A 106 -17.11 21.62 -25.68
C VAL A 106 -17.99 22.09 -26.84
N GLN A 107 -19.22 21.54 -26.95
CA GLN A 107 -20.17 21.91 -28.02
C GLN A 107 -20.81 23.29 -27.80
N THR A 108 -20.88 23.79 -26.58
CA THR A 108 -21.46 25.11 -26.28
C THR A 108 -20.46 26.24 -26.42
N MET A 109 -19.17 25.97 -26.48
CA MET A 109 -18.15 26.99 -26.56
C MET A 109 -18.07 27.63 -27.97
N PRO A 110 -18.30 28.93 -28.09
CA PRO A 110 -18.34 29.60 -29.41
C PRO A 110 -16.93 29.83 -30.00
N SER A 111 -15.94 30.07 -29.17
CA SER A 111 -14.57 30.40 -29.57
C SER A 111 -13.67 29.16 -29.68
N ARG A 112 -12.90 29.05 -30.75
CA ARG A 112 -11.86 28.00 -30.93
C ARG A 112 -10.79 28.08 -29.86
N VAL A 113 -10.43 29.29 -29.42
CA VAL A 113 -9.39 29.53 -28.40
C VAL A 113 -9.89 29.00 -27.05
N VAL A 114 -11.13 29.35 -26.64
CA VAL A 114 -11.73 28.89 -25.40
C VAL A 114 -11.90 27.35 -25.40
N ARG A 115 -12.30 26.78 -26.54
CA ARG A 115 -12.40 25.30 -26.69
C ARG A 115 -11.03 24.64 -26.55
N GLY A 116 -9.98 25.24 -27.17
CA GLY A 116 -8.61 24.75 -27.03
C GLY A 116 -8.13 24.79 -25.57
N ALA A 117 -8.32 25.91 -24.88
CA ALA A 117 -7.95 26.07 -23.47
C ALA A 117 -8.68 25.08 -22.58
N LEU A 118 -9.98 24.88 -22.79
CA LEU A 118 -10.77 23.88 -22.05
C LEU A 118 -10.27 22.46 -22.29
N THR A 119 -10.00 22.09 -23.55
CA THR A 119 -9.47 20.77 -23.88
C THR A 119 -8.13 20.54 -23.18
N THR A 120 -7.24 21.55 -23.19
CA THR A 120 -5.97 21.48 -22.45
C THR A 120 -6.19 21.29 -20.95
N ALA A 121 -7.11 22.05 -20.34
CA ALA A 121 -7.44 21.89 -18.92
C ALA A 121 -7.98 20.48 -18.60
N LEU A 122 -8.81 19.91 -19.45
CA LEU A 122 -9.33 18.54 -19.31
C LEU A 122 -8.21 17.50 -19.43
N VAL A 123 -7.27 17.68 -20.34
CA VAL A 123 -6.10 16.80 -20.48
C VAL A 123 -5.24 16.86 -19.22
N ILE A 124 -4.98 18.05 -18.68
CA ILE A 124 -4.24 18.22 -17.42
C ILE A 124 -4.98 17.56 -16.27
N ALA A 125 -6.30 17.76 -16.15
CA ALA A 125 -7.12 17.13 -15.12
C ALA A 125 -7.10 15.60 -15.24
N SER A 126 -7.17 15.06 -16.46
CA SER A 126 -7.06 13.62 -16.70
C SER A 126 -5.69 13.07 -16.32
N GLY A 127 -4.62 13.81 -16.64
CA GLY A 127 -3.26 13.47 -16.23
C GLY A 127 -3.11 13.46 -14.70
N HIS A 128 -3.73 14.42 -14.00
CA HIS A 128 -3.75 14.47 -12.55
C HIS A 128 -4.50 13.26 -11.95
N LEU A 129 -5.67 12.90 -12.49
CA LEU A 129 -6.42 11.72 -12.06
C LEU A 129 -5.61 10.43 -12.30
N GLY A 130 -4.93 10.32 -13.46
CA GLY A 130 -4.04 9.20 -13.75
C GLY A 130 -2.88 9.10 -12.76
N TRP A 131 -2.29 10.23 -12.38
CA TRP A 131 -1.25 10.29 -11.35
C TRP A 131 -1.79 9.87 -9.96
N GLN A 132 -2.99 10.32 -9.58
CA GLN A 132 -3.63 9.84 -8.34
C GLN A 132 -3.90 8.34 -8.37
N ALA A 133 -4.41 7.80 -9.49
CA ALA A 133 -4.64 6.37 -9.65
C ALA A 133 -3.33 5.56 -9.51
N TRP A 134 -2.22 6.06 -10.09
CA TRP A 134 -0.90 5.48 -9.90
C TRP A 134 -0.47 5.49 -8.43
N ARG A 135 -0.62 6.63 -7.75
CA ARG A 135 -0.31 6.73 -6.31
C ARG A 135 -1.13 5.75 -5.49
N ALA A 136 -2.44 5.66 -5.74
CA ALA A 136 -3.33 4.77 -5.02
C ALA A 136 -2.96 3.30 -5.21
N SER A 137 -2.60 2.91 -6.44
CA SER A 137 -2.40 1.49 -6.80
C SER A 137 -0.97 1.01 -6.63
N VAL A 138 0.04 1.90 -6.71
CA VAL A 138 1.45 1.52 -6.73
C VAL A 138 2.23 2.08 -5.55
N THR A 139 2.05 3.38 -5.24
CA THR A 139 2.83 4.01 -4.16
C THR A 139 2.23 3.75 -2.77
N TYR A 140 0.89 3.77 -2.66
CA TYR A 140 0.17 3.61 -1.41
C TYR A 140 -0.90 2.49 -1.46
N PRO A 141 -0.57 1.28 -1.98
CA PRO A 141 -1.58 0.23 -2.23
C PRO A 141 -2.18 -0.36 -0.95
N ALA A 142 -1.49 -0.24 0.19
CA ALA A 142 -1.92 -0.75 1.48
C ALA A 142 -1.71 0.28 2.62
N ASP A 143 -1.50 1.55 2.28
CA ASP A 143 -1.31 2.63 3.25
C ASP A 143 -2.68 3.11 3.76
N PRO A 144 -2.93 3.16 5.08
CA PRO A 144 -4.22 3.60 5.64
C PRO A 144 -4.57 5.06 5.34
N ARG A 145 -3.62 5.88 4.89
CA ARG A 145 -3.85 7.24 4.44
C ARG A 145 -4.48 7.32 3.04
N ASN A 146 -4.44 6.21 2.29
CA ASN A 146 -5.15 6.08 1.03
C ASN A 146 -6.61 5.69 1.34
N PRO A 147 -7.61 6.54 1.02
CA PRO A 147 -8.99 6.32 1.41
C PRO A 147 -9.66 5.12 0.71
N TYR A 148 -9.03 4.56 -0.30
CA TYR A 148 -9.48 3.34 -0.99
C TYR A 148 -8.92 2.06 -0.38
N VAL A 149 -7.99 2.17 0.57
CA VAL A 149 -7.45 1.03 1.32
C VAL A 149 -8.44 0.62 2.40
N TYR A 150 -8.63 -0.68 2.55
CA TYR A 150 -9.50 -1.26 3.55
C TYR A 150 -8.77 -2.34 4.36
N ALA A 151 -8.55 -3.50 3.74
CA ALA A 151 -7.91 -4.63 4.39
C ALA A 151 -6.82 -5.25 3.48
N GLN A 152 -6.20 -4.41 2.66
CA GLN A 152 -5.14 -4.85 1.76
C GLN A 152 -3.92 -5.34 2.54
N THR A 153 -3.36 -6.44 2.06
CA THR A 153 -2.14 -7.00 2.61
C THR A 153 -0.98 -6.03 2.44
N VAL A 154 -0.31 -5.71 3.55
CA VAL A 154 0.87 -4.84 3.51
C VAL A 154 2.11 -5.61 3.04
N PRO A 155 3.14 -4.92 2.51
CA PRO A 155 4.38 -5.56 2.05
C PRO A 155 5.07 -6.43 3.12
N ASP A 156 4.89 -6.14 4.40
CA ASP A 156 5.44 -6.91 5.52
C ASP A 156 4.94 -8.35 5.54
N ALA A 157 3.68 -8.61 5.22
CA ALA A 157 3.15 -9.98 5.15
C ALA A 157 3.87 -10.80 4.06
N VAL A 158 4.22 -10.18 2.95
CA VAL A 158 5.00 -10.83 1.88
C VAL A 158 6.45 -11.08 2.35
N ARG A 159 7.04 -10.12 3.07
CA ARG A 159 8.37 -10.26 3.69
C ARG A 159 8.39 -11.40 4.72
N MET A 160 7.38 -11.47 5.58
CA MET A 160 7.22 -12.58 6.54
C MET A 160 7.16 -13.93 5.85
N ALA A 161 6.32 -14.08 4.81
CA ALA A 161 6.24 -15.32 4.04
C ALA A 161 7.57 -15.65 3.33
N THR A 162 8.31 -14.66 2.90
CA THR A 162 9.65 -14.84 2.33
C THR A 162 10.63 -15.29 3.40
N ARG A 163 10.63 -14.66 4.59
CA ARG A 163 11.43 -15.06 5.74
C ARG A 163 11.18 -16.50 6.14
N ILE A 164 9.91 -16.93 6.21
CA ILE A 164 9.56 -18.33 6.52
C ILE A 164 10.17 -19.30 5.48
N ARG A 165 10.14 -18.96 4.18
CA ARG A 165 10.76 -19.80 3.14
C ARG A 165 12.30 -19.81 3.23
N GLU A 166 12.91 -18.69 3.58
CA GLU A 166 14.37 -18.61 3.81
C GLU A 166 14.81 -19.48 5.00
N LEU A 167 14.02 -19.46 6.08
CA LEU A 167 14.24 -20.33 7.23
C LEU A 167 14.04 -21.80 6.88
N ALA A 168 12.97 -22.13 6.12
CA ALA A 168 12.73 -23.48 5.64
C ALA A 168 13.89 -24.02 4.79
N ALA A 169 14.53 -23.17 3.96
CA ALA A 169 15.70 -23.57 3.18
C ALA A 169 16.94 -23.93 4.03
N LEU A 170 16.95 -23.55 5.31
CA LEU A 170 18.01 -23.86 6.29
C LEU A 170 17.62 -24.99 7.26
N HIS A 171 16.36 -25.42 7.22
CA HIS A 171 15.85 -26.52 8.03
C HIS A 171 16.12 -27.86 7.35
N PRO A 172 16.43 -28.96 8.09
CA PRO A 172 16.67 -30.29 7.49
C PRO A 172 15.53 -30.79 6.60
N ASP A 173 14.28 -30.49 6.97
CA ASP A 173 13.08 -30.92 6.23
C ASP A 173 12.76 -29.98 5.04
N GLY A 174 13.50 -28.89 4.85
CA GLY A 174 13.27 -27.95 3.76
C GLY A 174 11.85 -27.41 3.72
N ALA A 175 11.19 -27.43 2.57
CA ALA A 175 9.80 -26.98 2.42
C ALA A 175 8.78 -27.78 3.24
N ARG A 176 9.15 -28.94 3.79
CA ARG A 176 8.32 -29.74 4.70
C ARG A 176 8.48 -29.36 6.18
N MET A 177 9.31 -28.36 6.48
CA MET A 177 9.40 -27.78 7.81
C MET A 177 8.01 -27.43 8.34
N GLN A 178 7.73 -27.83 9.58
CA GLN A 178 6.45 -27.49 10.24
C GLN A 178 6.38 -25.99 10.51
N VAL A 179 5.26 -25.39 10.18
CA VAL A 179 4.92 -24.01 10.52
C VAL A 179 3.57 -23.98 11.21
N SER A 180 3.47 -23.32 12.34
CA SER A 180 2.23 -23.12 13.07
C SER A 180 1.73 -21.70 12.91
N VAL A 181 0.45 -21.54 12.55
CA VAL A 181 -0.22 -20.24 12.51
C VAL A 181 -1.30 -20.23 13.60
N ILE A 182 -1.08 -19.43 14.65
CA ILE A 182 -1.93 -19.35 15.85
C ILE A 182 -2.58 -17.97 15.87
N ALA A 183 -3.73 -17.84 15.22
CA ALA A 183 -4.46 -16.60 15.08
C ALA A 183 -5.95 -16.84 14.86
N PRO A 184 -6.84 -15.90 15.17
CA PRO A 184 -8.24 -16.01 14.83
C PRO A 184 -8.41 -16.10 13.29
N PRO A 185 -9.48 -16.78 12.78
CA PRO A 185 -9.63 -17.06 11.35
C PRO A 185 -9.52 -15.84 10.42
N HIS A 186 -9.99 -14.69 10.89
CA HIS A 186 -9.92 -13.44 10.13
C HIS A 186 -8.50 -12.85 10.04
N GLU A 187 -7.56 -13.28 10.91
CA GLU A 187 -6.14 -12.89 10.88
C GLU A 187 -5.24 -13.98 10.27
N GLN A 188 -5.76 -15.17 9.98
CA GLN A 188 -5.01 -16.20 9.27
C GLN A 188 -4.91 -15.89 7.79
N TRP A 189 -5.94 -15.27 7.20
CA TRP A 189 -5.95 -14.90 5.78
C TRP A 189 -5.19 -13.59 5.55
N PRO A 190 -4.26 -13.53 4.53
CA PRO A 190 -4.07 -14.46 3.40
C PRO A 190 -2.88 -15.44 3.53
N LEU A 191 -2.40 -15.76 4.73
CA LEU A 191 -1.25 -16.65 4.95
C LEU A 191 -1.38 -18.01 4.24
N PRO A 192 -2.57 -18.67 4.18
CA PRO A 192 -2.72 -19.93 3.45
C PRO A 192 -2.31 -19.81 1.98
N TRP A 193 -2.55 -18.66 1.36
CA TRP A 193 -2.12 -18.40 -0.01
C TRP A 193 -0.60 -18.22 -0.12
N TYR A 194 0.02 -17.46 0.77
CA TYR A 194 1.45 -17.19 0.73
C TYR A 194 2.29 -18.41 1.12
N LEU A 195 1.78 -19.30 1.97
CA LEU A 195 2.45 -20.50 2.45
C LEU A 195 2.02 -21.77 1.71
N ARG A 196 1.23 -21.68 0.64
CA ARG A 196 0.66 -22.83 -0.10
C ARG A 196 1.69 -23.82 -0.66
N THR A 197 2.95 -23.43 -0.78
CA THR A 197 4.04 -24.31 -1.23
C THR A 197 4.66 -25.14 -0.09
N MET A 198 4.22 -24.92 1.14
CA MET A 198 4.68 -25.63 2.34
C MET A 198 3.55 -26.57 2.82
N PRO A 199 3.74 -27.90 2.72
CA PRO A 199 2.65 -28.86 2.99
C PRO A 199 2.33 -29.03 4.49
N HIS A 200 3.25 -28.65 5.37
CA HIS A 200 3.11 -28.86 6.82
C HIS A 200 2.85 -27.54 7.57
N VAL A 201 1.89 -26.76 7.09
CA VAL A 201 1.41 -25.57 7.78
C VAL A 201 0.11 -25.90 8.50
N GLY A 202 0.13 -25.80 9.83
CA GLY A 202 -1.04 -25.98 10.67
C GLY A 202 -1.66 -24.64 11.08
N TYR A 203 -2.98 -24.59 11.23
CA TYR A 203 -3.72 -23.39 11.61
C TYR A 203 -4.54 -23.64 12.86
N TRP A 204 -4.30 -22.85 13.90
CA TRP A 204 -4.96 -22.91 15.20
C TRP A 204 -5.56 -21.56 15.57
N THR A 205 -6.62 -21.56 16.34
CA THR A 205 -7.27 -20.32 16.80
C THR A 205 -6.69 -19.80 18.12
N ALA A 206 -6.03 -20.68 18.89
CA ALA A 206 -5.43 -20.33 20.17
C ALA A 206 -4.20 -21.22 20.49
N ALA A 207 -3.32 -20.73 21.35
CA ALA A 207 -2.10 -21.40 21.80
C ALA A 207 -2.43 -22.44 22.91
N GLY A 208 -3.19 -23.49 22.58
CA GLY A 208 -3.56 -24.56 23.54
C GLY A 208 -3.08 -25.94 23.14
N ASP A 209 -2.66 -26.14 21.90
CA ASP A 209 -2.22 -27.42 21.36
C ASP A 209 -0.69 -27.56 21.50
N ALA A 210 -0.25 -28.64 22.17
CA ALA A 210 1.18 -28.93 22.34
C ALA A 210 1.92 -29.09 20.98
N LEU A 211 1.24 -29.63 19.97
CA LEU A 211 1.80 -29.79 18.63
C LEU A 211 2.05 -28.43 17.96
N ALA A 212 1.17 -27.46 18.18
CA ALA A 212 1.31 -26.10 17.66
C ALA A 212 2.56 -25.40 18.21
N LEU A 213 2.95 -25.70 19.45
CA LEU A 213 4.06 -25.07 20.16
C LEU A 213 5.42 -25.71 19.84
N GLN A 214 5.46 -26.87 19.17
CA GLN A 214 6.70 -27.58 18.81
C GLN A 214 7.24 -27.20 17.42
N ALA A 215 6.49 -26.40 16.65
CA ALA A 215 6.93 -26.02 15.31
C ALA A 215 8.17 -25.12 15.35
N PRO A 216 9.20 -25.35 14.52
CA PRO A 216 10.37 -24.49 14.43
C PRO A 216 10.06 -23.03 14.11
N VAL A 217 8.91 -22.80 13.48
CA VAL A 217 8.40 -21.46 13.14
C VAL A 217 6.93 -21.35 13.52
N ILE A 218 6.58 -20.33 14.32
CA ILE A 218 5.23 -20.06 14.76
C ILE A 218 4.87 -18.62 14.41
N VAL A 219 3.76 -18.44 13.69
CA VAL A 219 3.16 -17.13 13.40
C VAL A 219 1.97 -16.95 14.35
N ALA A 220 1.93 -15.86 15.08
CA ALA A 220 0.86 -15.66 16.08
C ALA A 220 0.26 -14.26 15.99
N SER A 221 -1.04 -14.15 16.27
CA SER A 221 -1.68 -12.85 16.53
C SER A 221 -1.17 -12.23 17.83
N THR A 222 -1.26 -10.90 17.92
CA THR A 222 -0.82 -10.16 19.12
C THR A 222 -1.51 -10.61 20.41
N ASP A 223 -2.75 -11.08 20.32
CA ASP A 223 -3.51 -11.59 21.47
C ASP A 223 -2.90 -12.85 22.08
N GLN A 224 -2.14 -13.62 21.30
CA GLN A 224 -1.52 -14.87 21.73
C GLN A 224 -0.10 -14.69 22.27
N THR A 225 0.53 -13.52 22.05
CA THR A 225 1.95 -13.30 22.40
C THR A 225 2.25 -13.50 23.86
N GLY A 226 1.38 -13.03 24.77
CA GLY A 226 1.61 -13.17 26.22
C GLY A 226 1.57 -14.62 26.73
N VAL A 227 0.86 -15.52 26.04
CA VAL A 227 0.83 -16.96 26.34
C VAL A 227 2.06 -17.63 25.74
N LEU A 228 2.38 -17.29 24.49
CA LEU A 228 3.51 -17.87 23.74
C LEU A 228 4.86 -17.47 24.34
N ASP A 229 5.05 -16.23 24.75
CA ASP A 229 6.30 -15.77 25.40
C ASP A 229 6.61 -16.58 26.66
N ARG A 230 5.57 -16.96 27.41
CA ARG A 230 5.73 -17.78 28.62
C ARG A 230 6.00 -19.25 28.30
N ALA A 231 5.34 -19.77 27.25
CA ALA A 231 5.45 -21.18 26.88
C ALA A 231 6.75 -21.48 26.14
N LEU A 232 7.19 -20.59 25.25
CA LEU A 232 8.37 -20.77 24.39
C LEU A 232 9.69 -20.32 25.06
N GLY A 233 9.60 -19.34 25.96
CA GLY A 233 10.74 -18.83 26.74
C GLY A 233 11.91 -18.40 25.87
N ASP A 234 13.14 -18.74 26.30
CA ASP A 234 14.37 -18.38 25.61
C ASP A 234 14.69 -19.29 24.40
N GLY A 235 13.88 -20.31 24.14
CA GLY A 235 14.03 -21.23 23.00
C GLY A 235 13.71 -20.61 21.65
N TYR A 236 13.02 -19.47 21.63
CA TYR A 236 12.58 -18.80 20.41
C TYR A 236 13.01 -17.31 20.39
N VAL A 237 13.15 -16.79 19.18
CA VAL A 237 13.35 -15.37 18.91
C VAL A 237 12.09 -14.86 18.20
N SER A 238 11.65 -13.64 18.49
CA SER A 238 10.46 -13.06 17.90
C SER A 238 10.77 -11.86 17.00
N GLU A 239 10.11 -11.81 15.85
CA GLU A 239 10.07 -10.68 14.93
C GLU A 239 8.61 -10.24 14.70
N PHE A 240 8.37 -8.93 14.47
CA PHE A 240 7.04 -8.40 14.22
C PHE A 240 6.85 -8.07 12.74
N PHE A 241 5.68 -8.43 12.21
CA PHE A 241 5.29 -8.16 10.84
C PHE A 241 3.86 -7.62 10.77
N GLY A 242 3.63 -6.63 9.91
CA GLY A 242 2.28 -6.22 9.55
C GLY A 242 1.63 -7.25 8.63
N LEU A 243 0.37 -7.61 8.88
CA LEU A 243 -0.44 -8.41 7.96
C LEU A 243 -1.23 -7.51 7.02
N ARG A 244 -1.88 -6.51 7.59
CA ARG A 244 -2.68 -5.48 6.95
C ARG A 244 -2.76 -4.25 7.87
N PRO A 245 -3.32 -3.12 7.46
CA PRO A 245 -3.49 -1.98 8.36
C PRO A 245 -4.10 -2.41 9.69
N GLU A 246 -3.49 -1.97 10.80
CA GLU A 246 -3.91 -2.23 12.19
C GLU A 246 -3.80 -3.69 12.67
N VAL A 247 -3.34 -4.63 11.84
CA VAL A 247 -3.14 -6.04 12.24
C VAL A 247 -1.67 -6.40 12.17
N LEU A 248 -1.10 -6.71 13.34
CA LEU A 248 0.27 -7.17 13.51
C LEU A 248 0.30 -8.65 13.86
N LEU A 249 1.27 -9.36 13.30
CA LEU A 249 1.60 -10.74 13.63
C LEU A 249 3.02 -10.81 14.21
N THR A 250 3.23 -11.76 15.10
CA THR A 250 4.55 -12.08 15.65
C THR A 250 5.03 -13.40 15.06
N LEU A 251 6.21 -13.38 14.47
CA LEU A 251 6.91 -14.57 13.98
C LEU A 251 7.88 -15.05 15.05
N TYR A 252 7.62 -16.21 15.64
CA TYR A 252 8.54 -16.89 16.53
C TYR A 252 9.38 -17.90 15.75
N ILE A 253 10.68 -17.89 15.95
CA ILE A 253 11.66 -18.71 15.25
C ILE A 253 12.49 -19.43 16.28
N GLU A 254 12.61 -20.76 16.18
CA GLU A 254 13.49 -21.54 17.03
C GLU A 254 14.90 -20.97 17.00
N ARG A 255 15.53 -20.79 18.16
CA ARG A 255 16.82 -20.13 18.32
C ARG A 255 17.92 -20.74 17.45
N GLY A 256 18.01 -22.08 17.40
CA GLY A 256 19.02 -22.73 16.57
C GLY A 256 18.81 -22.51 15.07
N LEU A 257 17.57 -22.41 14.61
CA LEU A 257 17.25 -22.05 13.22
C LEU A 257 17.60 -20.58 12.93
N TRP A 258 17.31 -19.69 13.88
CA TRP A 258 17.65 -18.27 13.80
C TRP A 258 19.16 -18.03 13.72
N GLU A 259 19.94 -18.74 14.54
CA GLU A 259 21.41 -18.67 14.52
C GLU A 259 21.99 -19.10 13.16
N ARG A 260 21.44 -20.18 12.57
CA ARG A 260 21.81 -20.61 11.20
C ARG A 260 21.47 -19.54 10.16
N PHE A 261 20.32 -18.89 10.31
CA PHE A 261 19.91 -17.81 9.42
C PHE A 261 20.87 -16.62 9.52
N LEU A 262 21.21 -16.17 10.73
CA LEU A 262 22.15 -15.07 10.94
C LEU A 262 23.56 -15.40 10.41
N ALA A 263 24.04 -16.63 10.62
CA ALA A 263 25.34 -17.08 10.09
C ALA A 263 25.38 -16.99 8.56
N ARG A 264 24.29 -17.36 7.87
CA ARG A 264 24.17 -17.24 6.42
C ARG A 264 24.17 -15.77 5.95
N VAL A 265 23.46 -14.90 6.64
CA VAL A 265 23.37 -13.46 6.29
C VAL A 265 24.73 -12.77 6.55
N ALA A 266 25.40 -13.11 7.66
CA ALA A 266 26.72 -12.56 7.99
C ALA A 266 27.82 -13.01 7.00
N TRP A 267 27.64 -14.18 6.37
CA TRP A 267 28.61 -14.73 5.39
C TRP A 267 28.45 -14.14 3.98
N VAL A 268 27.45 -13.33 3.69
CA VAL A 268 27.44 -12.47 2.50
C VAL A 268 28.52 -11.40 2.72
N GLY A 269 29.75 -11.76 2.31
CA GLY A 269 30.99 -11.09 2.62
C GLY A 269 31.05 -9.60 2.31
N PRO A 270 32.13 -8.92 2.65
CA PRO A 270 32.27 -7.49 2.40
C PRO A 270 32.00 -7.23 0.91
N VAL A 271 31.05 -6.35 0.61
CA VAL A 271 30.84 -5.84 -0.75
C VAL A 271 32.20 -5.28 -1.19
N GLU A 272 32.86 -5.96 -2.13
CA GLU A 272 34.12 -5.47 -2.70
C GLU A 272 33.82 -4.05 -3.20
N PRO A 273 34.49 -3.01 -2.68
CA PRO A 273 34.23 -1.66 -3.11
C PRO A 273 34.43 -1.61 -4.64
N PRO A 274 33.62 -0.91 -5.40
CA PRO A 274 33.76 -0.81 -6.83
C PRO A 274 35.19 -0.39 -7.12
N LYS A 275 35.93 -1.21 -7.90
CA LYS A 275 37.29 -0.90 -8.36
C LYS A 275 37.16 0.40 -9.16
N LEU A 276 37.55 1.52 -8.54
CA LEU A 276 37.75 2.78 -9.23
C LEU A 276 38.82 2.50 -10.30
N LYS A 277 38.40 2.51 -11.55
CA LYS A 277 39.38 2.49 -12.64
C LYS A 277 40.27 3.73 -12.49
N HIS A 278 41.49 3.49 -12.08
CA HIS A 278 42.60 4.46 -12.15
C HIS A 278 43.04 4.59 -13.61
N ASP A 279 42.21 5.19 -14.44
CA ASP A 279 42.62 5.67 -15.75
C ASP A 279 42.43 7.19 -15.75
N ASP A 280 43.58 7.90 -15.94
CA ASP A 280 43.78 9.35 -16.13
C ASP A 280 44.39 10.17 -14.97
N ALA A 281 45.45 9.63 -14.32
CA ALA A 281 46.33 10.47 -13.50
C ALA A 281 47.69 10.75 -14.16
N SER A 282 47.79 10.71 -15.52
CA SER A 282 49.09 10.95 -16.21
C SER A 282 49.08 12.15 -17.18
N ARG A 283 48.10 13.07 -17.05
CA ARG A 283 48.08 14.28 -17.91
C ARG A 283 47.76 15.57 -17.18
N ALA A 284 48.39 15.85 -16.07
CA ALA A 284 48.39 17.19 -15.49
C ALA A 284 49.58 17.41 -14.56
N SER A 285 50.78 17.33 -15.07
CA SER A 285 51.96 17.87 -14.37
C SER A 285 52.65 18.84 -15.30
N SER A 286 52.17 20.10 -15.35
CA SER A 286 52.97 21.31 -15.63
C SER A 286 52.06 22.52 -15.50
N THR A 287 52.08 23.25 -14.40
CA THR A 287 52.31 24.72 -14.33
C THR A 287 52.07 25.21 -12.91
N SER A 288 53.15 25.61 -12.30
CA SER A 288 53.42 26.76 -11.40
C SER A 288 52.45 27.21 -10.29
N SER A 289 52.96 27.18 -9.08
CA SER A 289 53.16 28.31 -8.14
C SER A 289 51.98 29.17 -7.74
N GLY A 290 51.65 29.17 -6.43
CA GLY A 290 51.04 30.33 -5.80
C GLY A 290 50.10 30.01 -4.63
N ALA A 291 50.61 30.24 -3.39
CA ALA A 291 49.93 30.70 -2.16
C ALA A 291 48.69 29.92 -1.61
N ASP A 292 48.90 29.23 -0.54
CA ASP A 292 48.31 29.39 0.83
C ASP A 292 46.90 29.99 0.92
N GLU A 293 45.92 29.06 1.20
CA GLU A 293 44.77 29.34 2.06
C GLU A 293 43.98 28.04 2.30
N ARG A 294 43.86 27.66 3.57
CA ARG A 294 43.03 26.51 3.99
C ARG A 294 41.57 26.93 4.12
N PRO A 295 40.65 26.33 3.43
CA PRO A 295 39.23 26.40 3.81
C PRO A 295 38.83 25.20 4.65
N GLY A 296 37.96 25.47 5.63
CA GLY A 296 37.35 24.52 6.52
C GLY A 296 36.33 23.58 5.84
N PRO A 297 35.80 22.58 6.57
CA PRO A 297 35.01 21.52 5.97
C PRO A 297 33.66 22.03 5.47
N GLU A 298 33.42 21.90 4.15
CA GLU A 298 32.11 22.13 3.54
C GLU A 298 31.11 21.01 3.85
N PRO A 299 29.80 21.36 4.01
CA PRO A 299 28.75 20.37 4.21
C PRO A 299 28.46 19.64 2.89
N LEU A 300 28.35 18.31 2.98
CA LEU A 300 27.99 17.40 1.88
C LEU A 300 26.67 17.81 1.23
N ARG A 301 26.75 18.35 0.03
CA ARG A 301 25.60 18.54 -0.89
C ARG A 301 25.26 17.19 -1.54
N PHE A 302 24.10 16.63 -1.20
CA PHE A 302 23.52 15.52 -1.92
C PHE A 302 23.03 15.99 -3.30
N ARG A 303 23.71 15.55 -4.34
CA ARG A 303 23.26 15.71 -5.72
C ARG A 303 22.35 14.52 -6.06
N ALA A 304 21.07 14.80 -6.32
CA ALA A 304 20.13 13.80 -6.79
C ALA A 304 20.55 13.33 -8.20
N LEU A 305 20.91 12.06 -8.32
CA LEU A 305 20.99 11.33 -9.58
C LEU A 305 19.72 10.52 -9.76
N GLY A 306 19.17 10.58 -11.00
CA GLY A 306 17.86 10.13 -11.38
C GLY A 306 17.55 8.64 -11.20
N SER A 307 16.31 8.42 -11.04
CA SER A 307 15.44 7.28 -11.35
C SER A 307 16.11 5.94 -11.71
N GLU A 308 16.49 5.18 -10.70
CA GLU A 308 16.26 3.74 -10.63
C GLU A 308 15.99 3.42 -9.17
N VAL A 309 14.71 3.20 -8.86
CA VAL A 309 14.24 2.93 -7.49
C VAL A 309 14.46 1.47 -7.18
N GLY A 310 15.71 1.14 -6.82
CA GLY A 310 15.99 -0.03 -6.03
C GLY A 310 15.85 0.35 -4.55
N TYR A 311 14.74 0.01 -3.92
CA TYR A 311 14.57 0.15 -2.48
C TYR A 311 15.50 -0.87 -1.78
N ILE A 312 16.73 -0.48 -1.50
CA ILE A 312 17.55 -1.16 -0.49
C ILE A 312 17.26 -0.47 0.85
N TRP A 313 16.22 -0.94 1.54
CA TRP A 313 16.06 -0.67 2.95
C TRP A 313 17.13 -1.48 3.70
N ARG A 314 18.10 -0.80 4.33
CA ARG A 314 18.90 -1.40 5.38
C ARG A 314 17.99 -1.67 6.57
N GLU A 315 17.57 -2.91 6.72
CA GLU A 315 16.87 -3.36 7.91
C GLU A 315 17.78 -3.17 9.13
N ARG A 316 17.38 -2.27 10.03
CA ARG A 316 17.82 -2.36 11.41
C ARG A 316 16.93 -3.42 12.05
N VAL A 317 17.44 -4.63 12.18
CA VAL A 317 16.83 -5.66 13.02
C VAL A 317 16.84 -5.14 14.45
N LEU A 318 15.70 -4.68 14.93
CA LEU A 318 15.47 -4.37 16.34
C LEU A 318 15.23 -5.69 17.07
N VAL A 319 16.31 -6.37 17.45
CA VAL A 319 16.27 -7.45 18.42
C VAL A 319 16.08 -6.78 19.79
N LEU A 320 14.85 -6.77 20.28
CA LEU A 320 14.59 -6.34 21.65
C LEU A 320 14.97 -7.51 22.59
N PRO A 321 15.96 -7.35 23.48
CA PRO A 321 16.26 -8.37 24.48
C PRO A 321 15.03 -8.54 25.40
N SER A 322 14.72 -9.79 25.75
CA SER A 322 13.62 -10.12 26.65
C SER A 322 13.72 -9.29 27.94
N ARG A 323 12.58 -8.95 28.56
CA ARG A 323 12.51 -8.09 29.77
C ARG A 323 13.40 -8.55 30.92
N ARG A 324 13.78 -9.84 30.97
CA ARG A 324 14.73 -10.39 31.97
C ARG A 324 16.16 -9.91 31.81
N HIS A 325 16.63 -9.65 30.59
CA HIS A 325 18.00 -9.14 30.37
C HIS A 325 18.19 -7.72 30.93
N ARG A 326 17.17 -6.88 30.89
CA ARG A 326 17.21 -5.54 31.48
C ARG A 326 17.25 -5.51 33.01
N ARG A 327 16.71 -6.56 33.66
CA ARG A 327 16.77 -6.65 35.14
C ARG A 327 18.17 -7.05 35.62
N ARG A 328 18.82 -7.98 34.94
CA ARG A 328 20.18 -8.43 35.30
C ARG A 328 21.26 -7.35 35.08
N GLN A 329 21.11 -6.49 34.08
CA GLN A 329 22.04 -5.37 33.90
C GLN A 329 21.89 -4.30 35.00
N ARG A 330 20.70 -4.05 35.52
CA ARG A 330 20.51 -3.10 36.63
C ARG A 330 20.98 -3.64 37.97
N GLU A 331 21.05 -4.95 38.16
CA GLU A 331 21.58 -5.59 39.37
C GLU A 331 23.11 -5.70 39.34
N LEU A 332 23.76 -5.45 38.23
CA LEU A 332 25.23 -5.42 38.09
C LEU A 332 25.78 -3.97 38.10
N GLU A 333 24.92 -2.96 38.05
CA GLU A 333 25.28 -1.53 38.11
C GLU A 333 24.91 -0.87 39.46
N SER A 334 24.35 -1.66 40.40
CA SER A 334 24.11 -1.27 41.82
C SER A 334 25.09 -1.99 42.74
#